data_05032cea8167a3ad32e1efaf83b2fb8d
#
_entry.id   05032cea8167a3ad32e1efaf83b2fb8d
#
_cell.length_a   1.000
_cell.length_b   1.000
_cell.length_c   1.000
_cell.angle_alpha   90.00
_cell.angle_beta   90.00
_cell.angle_gamma   90.00
#
_symmetry.space_group_name_H-M   'P 1'
#
loop_
_entity.id
_entity.type
_entity.pdbx_description
1 polymer ?
#
loop_
_entity_poly.entity_id
_entity_poly.type
_entity_poly.pdbx_seq_one_letter_code
_entity_poly.pdbx_strand_id
1 'polypeptide(L)'
;MSISRNLATAGLGLALTLAAASSALAEGKGLDEPFRAGYMKALAGKTVGYIPVAMGFDLTQGWLDGLKKELEPSGMKVVLRDPNWSTNAGAQAFTALIAEKPAVIVIHNPDVQTYAKLIKKAEDEGIYVIQINMRSSQASTAFVGADWVEIGEKQTLAVVEACKGKSNKIAIVQGAPTAAASAYTLKGVENVLAKNPQIKVVSTQAADWDAAKAKALTQTVLKQNPDLCGIVGFWDGMDIGTAAAIKEAGLTGKVFLATSGGGEQKGTCDLVKAGSFDLDLSYDVPTQASNMAAMVKWLVQGGLKPGAAKQNIYTTLIPVTKDNASKDGTCWKLATK
;
A
#
# COMPACT_ATOMS: atom_id res chain seq x y z
N MET A 1 25.04 -0.58 -98.47
CA MET A 1 24.18 0.52 -97.94
C MET A 1 23.83 0.17 -96.55
N SER A 2 24.58 0.62 -95.57
CA SER A 2 24.34 1.71 -94.60
C SER A 2 22.94 1.71 -94.00
N ILE A 3 22.86 1.43 -92.71
CA ILE A 3 22.29 2.30 -91.74
C ILE A 3 22.75 1.84 -90.31
N SER A 4 23.44 2.76 -89.74
CA SER A 4 24.06 2.74 -88.42
C SER A 4 23.09 3.18 -87.31
N ARG A 5 23.43 2.77 -86.13
CA ARG A 5 23.35 3.52 -84.84
C ARG A 5 22.00 4.04 -84.33
N ASN A 6 21.60 3.46 -83.17
CA ASN A 6 21.37 4.25 -82.02
C ASN A 6 20.87 3.29 -80.84
N LEU A 7 21.80 2.89 -80.03
CA LEU A 7 21.50 2.24 -78.71
C LEU A 7 22.60 2.70 -77.73
N ALA A 8 22.36 3.83 -77.16
CA ALA A 8 23.07 4.25 -75.93
C ALA A 8 22.39 5.52 -75.39
N THR A 9 21.48 5.38 -74.48
CA THR A 9 21.14 6.39 -73.49
C THR A 9 19.85 5.98 -72.72
N ALA A 10 19.87 4.86 -72.03
CA ALA A 10 18.81 4.50 -71.12
C ALA A 10 19.31 3.80 -69.82
N GLY A 11 20.58 3.98 -69.46
CA GLY A 11 21.23 3.25 -68.37
C GLY A 11 21.60 4.09 -67.12
N LEU A 12 21.39 5.42 -67.13
CA LEU A 12 21.92 6.29 -66.08
C LEU A 12 20.84 6.89 -65.13
N GLY A 13 19.56 6.65 -65.36
CA GLY A 13 18.50 7.23 -64.61
C GLY A 13 18.00 6.39 -63.37
N LEU A 14 18.37 5.08 -63.35
CA LEU A 14 17.79 4.17 -62.28
C LEU A 14 18.71 3.94 -61.07
N ALA A 15 19.98 4.34 -61.16
CA ALA A 15 20.93 4.15 -60.07
C ALA A 15 20.94 5.27 -59.03
N LEU A 16 20.41 6.47 -59.35
CA LEU A 16 20.38 7.58 -58.41
C LEU A 16 19.13 7.59 -57.47
N THR A 17 18.08 6.88 -57.84
CA THR A 17 16.87 6.84 -56.97
C THR A 17 16.92 5.78 -55.87
N LEU A 18 17.79 4.76 -55.98
CA LEU A 18 17.98 3.79 -54.88
C LEU A 18 18.93 4.28 -53.79
N ALA A 19 19.81 5.23 -54.07
CA ALA A 19 20.74 5.76 -53.06
C ALA A 19 20.09 6.76 -52.12
N ALA A 20 18.99 7.42 -52.55
CA ALA A 20 18.25 8.35 -51.68
C ALA A 20 17.25 7.64 -50.73
N ALA A 21 16.81 6.42 -51.08
CA ALA A 21 15.93 5.64 -50.22
C ALA A 21 16.65 4.91 -49.07
N SER A 22 17.94 4.61 -49.26
CA SER A 22 18.75 3.95 -48.22
C SER A 22 19.33 4.93 -47.17
N SER A 23 19.45 6.22 -47.49
CA SER A 23 19.86 7.21 -46.48
C SER A 23 18.74 7.65 -45.55
N ALA A 24 17.48 7.56 -45.98
CA ALA A 24 16.34 7.85 -45.09
C ALA A 24 16.08 6.75 -44.04
N LEU A 25 16.58 5.53 -44.28
CA LEU A 25 16.50 4.42 -43.29
C LEU A 25 17.73 4.33 -42.38
N ALA A 26 18.81 5.06 -42.67
CA ALA A 26 20.05 5.05 -41.89
C ALA A 26 20.12 6.16 -40.84
N GLU A 27 19.16 7.10 -40.79
CA GLU A 27 19.05 8.12 -39.75
C GLU A 27 18.15 7.70 -38.58
N GLY A 28 17.82 6.43 -38.46
CA GLY A 28 17.26 5.89 -37.23
C GLY A 28 18.33 5.99 -36.14
N LYS A 29 18.21 6.99 -35.27
CA LYS A 29 19.09 7.17 -34.12
C LYS A 29 18.95 5.97 -33.19
N GLY A 30 19.69 4.93 -33.46
CA GLY A 30 19.88 3.81 -32.54
C GLY A 30 18.58 3.05 -32.17
N LEU A 31 18.62 2.43 -31.04
CA LEU A 31 17.50 1.69 -30.41
C LEU A 31 16.58 2.61 -29.58
N ASP A 32 16.40 3.89 -29.98
CA ASP A 32 15.54 4.80 -29.22
C ASP A 32 14.09 4.37 -29.41
N GLU A 33 13.49 3.97 -28.32
CA GLU A 33 12.13 3.49 -28.26
C GLU A 33 11.17 4.65 -28.62
N PRO A 34 10.29 4.51 -29.65
CA PRO A 34 9.53 5.63 -30.20
C PRO A 34 8.53 6.26 -29.22
N PHE A 35 8.12 5.52 -28.17
CA PHE A 35 7.17 6.01 -27.17
C PHE A 35 7.84 6.75 -26.01
N ARG A 36 9.17 6.64 -25.86
CA ARG A 36 9.93 7.24 -24.76
C ARG A 36 9.73 8.75 -24.65
N ALA A 37 9.80 9.47 -25.77
CA ALA A 37 9.61 10.92 -25.78
C ALA A 37 8.21 11.32 -25.29
N GLY A 38 7.18 10.61 -25.74
CA GLY A 38 5.80 10.80 -25.29
C GLY A 38 5.62 10.52 -23.79
N TYR A 39 6.21 9.41 -23.32
CA TYR A 39 6.22 9.03 -21.91
C TYR A 39 6.85 10.13 -21.03
N MET A 40 8.07 10.55 -21.35
CA MET A 40 8.79 11.58 -20.58
C MET A 40 8.05 12.91 -20.60
N LYS A 41 7.49 13.31 -21.74
CA LYS A 41 6.70 14.54 -21.88
C LYS A 41 5.43 14.52 -21.03
N ALA A 42 4.76 13.38 -20.94
CA ALA A 42 3.54 13.24 -20.14
C ALA A 42 3.79 13.41 -18.65
N LEU A 43 4.95 12.96 -18.14
CA LEU A 43 5.28 12.91 -16.72
C LEU A 43 6.07 14.15 -16.25
N ALA A 44 6.95 14.71 -17.08
CA ALA A 44 7.84 15.80 -16.69
C ALA A 44 7.09 17.01 -16.11
N GLY A 45 7.53 17.47 -14.94
CA GLY A 45 6.96 18.63 -14.25
C GLY A 45 5.64 18.39 -13.55
N LYS A 46 5.05 17.19 -13.66
CA LYS A 46 3.81 16.86 -12.94
C LYS A 46 4.07 16.69 -11.44
N THR A 47 3.09 17.11 -10.64
CA THR A 47 3.14 16.99 -9.18
C THR A 47 2.20 15.91 -8.69
N VAL A 48 2.66 15.15 -7.71
CA VAL A 48 1.86 14.17 -6.94
C VAL A 48 1.82 14.64 -5.50
N GLY A 49 0.62 14.97 -5.00
CA GLY A 49 0.41 15.23 -3.58
C GLY A 49 0.32 13.92 -2.81
N TYR A 50 0.99 13.82 -1.67
CA TYR A 50 0.88 12.67 -0.77
C TYR A 50 0.44 13.13 0.62
N ILE A 51 -0.70 12.61 1.09
CA ILE A 51 -1.26 12.90 2.41
C ILE A 51 -1.37 11.57 3.17
N PRO A 52 -0.41 11.22 4.05
CA PRO A 52 -0.54 10.10 4.99
C PRO A 52 -1.52 10.45 6.11
N VAL A 53 -1.82 9.52 7.02
CA VAL A 53 -2.46 9.86 8.31
C VAL A 53 -1.48 10.56 9.24
N ALA A 54 -0.24 10.16 9.21
CA ALA A 54 0.92 10.79 9.85
C ALA A 54 2.21 10.24 9.23
N MET A 55 3.32 10.94 9.45
CA MET A 55 4.66 10.41 9.22
C MET A 55 5.24 9.86 10.53
N GLY A 56 6.46 9.31 10.49
CA GLY A 56 7.20 8.88 11.67
C GLY A 56 7.13 7.37 11.96
N PHE A 57 6.47 6.59 11.12
CA PHE A 57 6.50 5.13 11.17
C PHE A 57 6.78 4.53 9.78
N ASP A 58 7.20 3.29 9.76
CA ASP A 58 7.73 2.58 8.60
C ASP A 58 6.77 2.57 7.39
N LEU A 59 5.51 2.29 7.62
CA LEU A 59 4.47 2.18 6.61
C LEU A 59 4.39 3.43 5.73
N THR A 60 4.19 4.61 6.35
CA THR A 60 4.03 5.88 5.62
C THR A 60 5.34 6.40 5.05
N GLN A 61 6.45 6.15 5.73
CA GLN A 61 7.78 6.50 5.23
C GLN A 61 8.15 5.64 4.02
N GLY A 62 7.90 4.33 4.08
CA GLY A 62 8.17 3.41 2.97
C GLY A 62 7.38 3.75 1.71
N TRP A 63 6.11 4.14 1.84
CA TRP A 63 5.33 4.63 0.70
C TRP A 63 5.89 5.92 0.11
N LEU A 64 6.27 6.88 0.95
CA LEU A 64 6.85 8.15 0.47
C LEU A 64 8.16 7.91 -0.27
N ASP A 65 9.05 7.11 0.32
CA ASP A 65 10.38 6.82 -0.26
C ASP A 65 10.23 6.07 -1.58
N GLY A 66 9.32 5.09 -1.64
CA GLY A 66 9.03 4.36 -2.86
C GLY A 66 8.41 5.23 -3.96
N LEU A 67 7.43 6.09 -3.61
CA LEU A 67 6.87 7.05 -4.56
C LEU A 67 7.94 7.98 -5.14
N LYS A 68 8.82 8.55 -4.30
CA LYS A 68 9.92 9.41 -4.75
C LYS A 68 10.89 8.65 -5.65
N LYS A 69 11.35 7.49 -5.19
CA LYS A 69 12.28 6.64 -5.95
C LYS A 69 11.78 6.32 -7.35
N GLU A 70 10.47 6.06 -7.50
CA GLU A 70 9.88 5.64 -8.75
C GLU A 70 9.45 6.80 -9.67
N LEU A 71 9.09 7.95 -9.10
CA LEU A 71 8.48 9.06 -9.86
C LEU A 71 9.48 10.18 -10.17
N GLU A 72 10.37 10.54 -9.23
CA GLU A 72 11.30 11.66 -9.42
C GLU A 72 12.27 11.49 -10.62
N PRO A 73 12.78 10.27 -10.94
CA PRO A 73 13.60 10.07 -12.14
C PRO A 73 12.89 10.38 -13.46
N SER A 74 11.55 10.37 -13.48
CA SER A 74 10.75 10.75 -14.66
C SER A 74 10.44 12.26 -14.72
N GLY A 75 11.01 13.07 -13.81
CA GLY A 75 10.79 14.50 -13.73
C GLY A 75 9.50 14.90 -12.99
N MET A 76 8.83 13.98 -12.34
CA MET A 76 7.69 14.28 -11.44
C MET A 76 8.19 14.79 -10.09
N LYS A 77 7.30 15.48 -9.35
CA LYS A 77 7.56 15.92 -7.98
C LYS A 77 6.58 15.29 -7.02
N VAL A 78 7.08 14.73 -5.91
CA VAL A 78 6.23 14.22 -4.81
C VAL A 78 6.23 15.26 -3.68
N VAL A 79 5.04 15.77 -3.33
CA VAL A 79 4.83 16.80 -2.32
C VAL A 79 4.10 16.21 -1.13
N LEU A 80 4.80 16.12 0.01
CA LEU A 80 4.24 15.63 1.27
C LEU A 80 3.42 16.74 1.96
N ARG A 81 2.27 16.34 2.50
CA ARG A 81 1.47 17.11 3.47
C ARG A 81 1.18 16.19 4.65
N ASP A 82 1.91 16.35 5.74
CA ASP A 82 1.77 15.52 6.95
C ASP A 82 0.73 16.10 7.91
N PRO A 83 -0.41 15.41 8.12
CA PRO A 83 -1.43 15.81 9.08
C PRO A 83 -1.06 15.52 10.54
N ASN A 84 -0.04 14.72 10.78
CA ASN A 84 0.38 14.28 12.12
C ASN A 84 -0.81 13.81 12.99
N TRP A 85 -1.57 12.83 12.48
CA TRP A 85 -2.77 12.25 13.09
C TRP A 85 -3.97 13.20 13.22
N SER A 86 -3.86 14.46 12.80
CA SER A 86 -4.97 15.42 12.85
C SER A 86 -5.85 15.31 11.60
N THR A 87 -7.03 14.78 11.75
CA THR A 87 -8.04 14.67 10.68
C THR A 87 -8.37 16.04 10.07
N ASN A 88 -8.45 17.09 10.92
CA ASN A 88 -8.71 18.46 10.46
C ASN A 88 -7.54 19.02 9.65
N ALA A 89 -6.30 18.83 10.11
CA ALA A 89 -5.12 19.25 9.35
C ALA A 89 -5.04 18.53 7.99
N GLY A 90 -5.38 17.25 7.96
CA GLY A 90 -5.46 16.48 6.72
C GLY A 90 -6.52 16.99 5.75
N ALA A 91 -7.71 17.36 6.22
CA ALA A 91 -8.75 17.96 5.39
C ALA A 91 -8.33 19.33 4.82
N GLN A 92 -7.63 20.15 5.63
CA GLN A 92 -7.05 21.43 5.17
C GLN A 92 -5.95 21.21 4.13
N ALA A 93 -5.05 20.24 4.36
CA ALA A 93 -3.99 19.87 3.43
C ALA A 93 -4.56 19.36 2.10
N PHE A 94 -5.62 18.54 2.14
CA PHE A 94 -6.30 18.05 0.95
C PHE A 94 -6.94 19.20 0.16
N THR A 95 -7.63 20.11 0.86
CA THR A 95 -8.23 21.30 0.25
C THR A 95 -7.19 22.19 -0.43
N ALA A 96 -6.04 22.42 0.23
CA ALA A 96 -4.94 23.18 -0.33
C ALA A 96 -4.35 22.51 -1.58
N LEU A 97 -4.13 21.18 -1.55
CA LEU A 97 -3.67 20.44 -2.72
C LEU A 97 -4.64 20.49 -3.90
N ILE A 98 -5.95 20.45 -3.64
CA ILE A 98 -6.94 20.62 -4.72
C ILE A 98 -6.76 21.98 -5.41
N ALA A 99 -6.54 23.05 -4.64
CA ALA A 99 -6.29 24.39 -5.20
C ALA A 99 -4.95 24.49 -5.97
N GLU A 100 -3.94 23.73 -5.57
CA GLU A 100 -2.63 23.64 -6.25
C GLU A 100 -2.70 22.85 -7.56
N LYS A 101 -3.76 22.10 -7.79
CA LYS A 101 -4.04 21.30 -9.01
C LYS A 101 -2.90 20.33 -9.39
N PRO A 102 -2.45 19.43 -8.49
CA PRO A 102 -1.51 18.39 -8.86
C PRO A 102 -2.15 17.42 -9.88
N ALA A 103 -1.33 16.65 -10.58
CA ALA A 103 -1.85 15.62 -11.47
C ALA A 103 -2.57 14.50 -10.70
N VAL A 104 -2.01 14.12 -9.55
CA VAL A 104 -2.52 13.03 -8.70
C VAL A 104 -2.44 13.43 -7.23
N ILE A 105 -3.42 13.03 -6.43
CA ILE A 105 -3.35 13.04 -4.97
C ILE A 105 -3.41 11.59 -4.48
N VAL A 106 -2.39 11.18 -3.72
CA VAL A 106 -2.37 9.91 -2.97
C VAL A 106 -2.81 10.22 -1.54
N ILE A 107 -3.87 9.58 -1.06
CA ILE A 107 -4.49 9.85 0.23
C ILE A 107 -4.64 8.60 1.08
N HIS A 108 -4.16 8.65 2.32
CA HIS A 108 -4.42 7.66 3.35
C HIS A 108 -5.57 8.16 4.23
N ASN A 109 -6.75 7.57 4.09
CA ASN A 109 -7.95 8.03 4.80
C ASN A 109 -7.89 7.68 6.30
N PRO A 110 -8.14 8.62 7.23
CA PRO A 110 -8.19 8.32 8.66
C PRO A 110 -9.44 7.51 9.04
N ASP A 111 -10.53 7.73 8.33
CA ASP A 111 -11.81 7.06 8.45
C ASP A 111 -12.55 7.03 7.11
N VAL A 112 -13.71 6.34 7.05
CA VAL A 112 -14.43 6.15 5.81
C VAL A 112 -15.19 7.40 5.31
N GLN A 113 -15.40 8.43 6.13
CA GLN A 113 -16.29 9.56 5.81
C GLN A 113 -15.55 10.88 5.59
N THR A 114 -14.54 11.15 6.40
CA THR A 114 -13.95 12.51 6.53
C THR A 114 -13.53 13.13 5.20
N TYR A 115 -12.86 12.37 4.34
CA TYR A 115 -12.37 12.90 3.06
C TYR A 115 -13.28 12.58 1.86
N ALA A 116 -14.43 11.94 2.06
CA ALA A 116 -15.30 11.50 0.98
C ALA A 116 -15.70 12.64 0.00
N LYS A 117 -16.11 13.79 0.54
CA LYS A 117 -16.46 14.97 -0.28
C LYS A 117 -15.26 15.59 -0.98
N LEU A 118 -14.08 15.56 -0.35
CA LEU A 118 -12.85 16.10 -0.92
C LEU A 118 -12.33 15.22 -2.05
N ILE A 119 -12.43 13.88 -1.92
CA ILE A 119 -12.10 12.94 -3.00
C ILE A 119 -12.95 13.25 -4.23
N LYS A 120 -14.28 13.34 -4.05
CA LYS A 120 -15.17 13.67 -5.16
C LYS A 120 -14.83 15.03 -5.78
N LYS A 121 -14.59 16.07 -4.95
CA LYS A 121 -14.23 17.41 -5.42
C LYS A 121 -12.95 17.40 -6.24
N ALA A 122 -11.90 16.71 -5.77
CA ALA A 122 -10.65 16.61 -6.50
C ALA A 122 -10.84 15.99 -7.90
N GLU A 123 -11.62 14.92 -8.00
CA GLU A 123 -11.89 14.25 -9.28
C GLU A 123 -12.78 15.11 -10.21
N ASP A 124 -13.76 15.82 -9.66
CA ASP A 124 -14.59 16.78 -10.42
C ASP A 124 -13.73 17.94 -10.99
N GLU A 125 -12.65 18.33 -10.29
CA GLU A 125 -11.69 19.35 -10.73
C GLU A 125 -10.55 18.82 -11.63
N GLY A 126 -10.63 17.55 -12.04
CA GLY A 126 -9.68 16.95 -12.98
C GLY A 126 -8.40 16.38 -12.35
N ILE A 127 -8.39 16.13 -11.03
CA ILE A 127 -7.27 15.58 -10.30
C ILE A 127 -7.53 14.09 -10.03
N TYR A 128 -6.61 13.21 -10.41
CA TYR A 128 -6.73 11.79 -10.05
C TYR A 128 -6.51 11.60 -8.55
N VAL A 129 -7.34 10.74 -7.94
CA VAL A 129 -7.17 10.37 -6.53
C VAL A 129 -6.88 8.88 -6.41
N ILE A 130 -5.79 8.54 -5.75
CA ILE A 130 -5.42 7.18 -5.37
C ILE A 130 -5.56 7.08 -3.85
N GLN A 131 -6.43 6.20 -3.38
CA GLN A 131 -6.53 5.86 -1.97
C GLN A 131 -5.52 4.76 -1.65
N ILE A 132 -4.67 4.97 -0.65
CA ILE A 132 -3.73 3.97 -0.18
C ILE A 132 -4.21 3.34 1.12
N ASN A 133 -4.11 2.02 1.20
CA ASN A 133 -4.32 1.20 2.39
C ASN A 133 -5.74 1.25 2.98
N MET A 134 -6.27 2.42 3.33
CA MET A 134 -7.62 2.59 3.88
C MET A 134 -8.55 3.32 2.91
N ARG A 135 -9.72 2.72 2.66
CA ARG A 135 -10.74 3.28 1.76
C ARG A 135 -11.61 4.32 2.45
N SER A 136 -12.05 5.30 1.68
CA SER A 136 -13.23 6.11 1.99
C SER A 136 -14.51 5.42 1.50
N SER A 137 -15.66 5.85 2.00
CA SER A 137 -16.98 5.54 1.43
C SER A 137 -17.15 6.08 0.01
N GLN A 138 -16.39 7.12 -0.35
CA GLN A 138 -16.27 7.61 -1.71
C GLN A 138 -15.24 6.82 -2.49
N ALA A 139 -15.67 6.05 -3.48
CA ALA A 139 -14.74 5.42 -4.41
C ALA A 139 -14.02 6.48 -5.25
N SER A 140 -12.71 6.29 -5.45
CA SER A 140 -11.85 7.17 -6.26
C SER A 140 -11.34 6.47 -7.53
N THR A 141 -10.53 7.18 -8.32
CA THR A 141 -9.90 6.66 -9.54
C THR A 141 -9.16 5.35 -9.29
N ALA A 142 -8.44 5.25 -8.17
CA ALA A 142 -7.77 4.00 -7.81
C ALA A 142 -7.69 3.78 -6.29
N PHE A 143 -7.52 2.51 -5.92
CA PHE A 143 -7.13 2.06 -4.60
C PHE A 143 -5.94 1.11 -4.73
N VAL A 144 -4.97 1.27 -3.84
CA VAL A 144 -3.85 0.33 -3.64
C VAL A 144 -3.80 -0.03 -2.16
N GLY A 145 -3.74 -1.31 -1.81
CA GLY A 145 -3.68 -1.69 -0.41
C GLY A 145 -3.85 -3.18 -0.18
N ALA A 146 -3.99 -3.58 1.07
CA ALA A 146 -4.26 -4.96 1.45
C ALA A 146 -5.77 -5.27 1.43
N ASP A 147 -6.11 -6.55 1.31
CA ASP A 147 -7.46 -7.05 1.57
C ASP A 147 -7.65 -7.24 3.07
N TRP A 148 -8.34 -6.29 3.70
CA TRP A 148 -8.55 -6.29 5.14
C TRP A 148 -9.44 -7.43 5.63
N VAL A 149 -10.35 -7.93 4.79
CA VAL A 149 -11.15 -9.12 5.13
C VAL A 149 -10.26 -10.35 5.17
N GLU A 150 -9.39 -10.51 4.16
CA GLU A 150 -8.41 -11.62 4.12
C GLU A 150 -7.44 -11.55 5.32
N ILE A 151 -7.00 -10.35 5.73
CA ILE A 151 -6.17 -10.16 6.94
C ILE A 151 -6.90 -10.72 8.16
N GLY A 152 -8.13 -10.27 8.40
CA GLY A 152 -8.92 -10.73 9.54
C GLY A 152 -9.16 -12.24 9.54
N GLU A 153 -9.42 -12.81 8.36
CA GLU A 153 -9.59 -14.26 8.21
C GLU A 153 -8.30 -15.02 8.53
N LYS A 154 -7.17 -14.62 7.97
CA LYS A 154 -5.88 -15.30 8.18
C LYS A 154 -5.39 -15.18 9.62
N GLN A 155 -5.48 -14.00 10.23
CA GLN A 155 -5.12 -13.80 11.64
C GLN A 155 -5.99 -14.66 12.56
N THR A 156 -7.30 -14.65 12.35
CA THR A 156 -8.23 -15.40 13.20
C THR A 156 -8.06 -16.91 13.04
N LEU A 157 -7.83 -17.39 11.81
CA LEU A 157 -7.53 -18.82 11.58
C LEU A 157 -6.27 -19.27 12.33
N ALA A 158 -5.21 -18.45 12.32
CA ALA A 158 -3.99 -18.75 13.05
C ALA A 158 -4.21 -18.77 14.57
N VAL A 159 -5.00 -17.84 15.10
CA VAL A 159 -5.37 -17.81 16.54
C VAL A 159 -6.24 -19.00 16.89
N VAL A 160 -7.22 -19.37 16.08
CA VAL A 160 -8.07 -20.57 16.28
C VAL A 160 -7.21 -21.82 16.37
N GLU A 161 -6.25 -21.97 15.43
CA GLU A 161 -5.33 -23.11 15.42
C GLU A 161 -4.47 -23.16 16.68
N ALA A 162 -3.90 -22.02 17.07
CA ALA A 162 -3.08 -21.91 18.29
C ALA A 162 -3.85 -22.13 19.59
N CYS A 163 -5.17 -21.98 19.57
CA CYS A 163 -6.06 -22.20 20.73
C CYS A 163 -6.55 -23.64 20.86
N LYS A 164 -6.30 -24.53 19.87
CA LYS A 164 -6.70 -25.94 19.95
C LYS A 164 -6.13 -26.62 21.20
N GLY A 165 -7.00 -27.30 21.94
CA GLY A 165 -6.61 -27.96 23.19
C GLY A 165 -6.34 -27.03 24.35
N LYS A 166 -6.61 -25.73 24.22
CA LYS A 166 -6.53 -24.72 25.28
C LYS A 166 -7.94 -24.22 25.67
N SER A 167 -8.03 -23.06 26.31
CA SER A 167 -9.30 -22.48 26.80
C SER A 167 -10.30 -22.10 25.69
N ASN A 168 -9.85 -21.94 24.44
CA ASN A 168 -10.61 -21.34 23.34
C ASN A 168 -11.08 -19.89 23.59
N LYS A 169 -10.51 -19.18 24.58
CA LYS A 169 -10.80 -17.78 24.87
C LYS A 169 -9.85 -16.89 24.09
N ILE A 170 -10.39 -15.98 23.29
CA ILE A 170 -9.61 -15.01 22.53
C ILE A 170 -10.07 -13.59 22.83
N ALA A 171 -9.19 -12.62 22.56
CA ALA A 171 -9.54 -11.20 22.55
C ALA A 171 -9.25 -10.58 21.18
N ILE A 172 -9.92 -9.46 20.89
CA ILE A 172 -9.75 -8.67 19.68
C ILE A 172 -9.36 -7.26 20.08
N VAL A 173 -8.22 -6.78 19.59
CA VAL A 173 -7.72 -5.41 19.79
C VAL A 173 -7.79 -4.68 18.46
N GLN A 174 -8.78 -3.81 18.31
CA GLN A 174 -9.05 -3.08 17.07
C GLN A 174 -8.28 -1.76 17.03
N GLY A 175 -8.06 -1.24 15.81
CA GLY A 175 -7.75 0.17 15.60
C GLY A 175 -8.98 1.07 15.83
N ALA A 176 -9.01 2.22 15.14
CA ALA A 176 -10.18 3.10 15.18
C ALA A 176 -11.39 2.42 14.48
N PRO A 177 -12.55 2.28 15.13
CA PRO A 177 -13.69 1.54 14.58
C PRO A 177 -14.26 2.15 13.28
N THR A 178 -14.09 3.45 13.07
CA THR A 178 -14.54 4.18 11.88
C THR A 178 -13.59 4.05 10.69
N ALA A 179 -12.41 3.47 10.90
CA ALA A 179 -11.44 3.22 9.83
C ALA A 179 -11.83 1.96 9.03
N ALA A 180 -11.65 2.02 7.72
CA ALA A 180 -11.92 0.89 6.83
C ALA A 180 -11.13 -0.36 7.22
N ALA A 181 -9.86 -0.20 7.61
CA ALA A 181 -9.02 -1.29 8.09
C ALA A 181 -9.70 -2.05 9.26
N SER A 182 -10.15 -1.33 10.30
CA SER A 182 -10.81 -1.98 11.45
C SER A 182 -12.12 -2.67 11.06
N ALA A 183 -12.98 -1.98 10.30
CA ALA A 183 -14.29 -2.50 9.94
C ALA A 183 -14.21 -3.79 9.10
N TYR A 184 -13.32 -3.80 8.09
CA TYR A 184 -13.19 -4.96 7.20
C TYR A 184 -12.35 -6.09 7.82
N THR A 185 -11.34 -5.79 8.64
CA THR A 185 -10.65 -6.83 9.43
C THR A 185 -11.61 -7.52 10.38
N LEU A 186 -12.45 -6.74 11.09
CA LEU A 186 -13.47 -7.33 11.96
C LEU A 186 -14.43 -8.24 11.20
N LYS A 187 -14.82 -7.86 9.97
CA LYS A 187 -15.64 -8.71 9.11
C LYS A 187 -14.96 -10.04 8.80
N GLY A 188 -13.66 -10.03 8.52
CA GLY A 188 -12.86 -11.26 8.33
C GLY A 188 -12.82 -12.12 9.60
N VAL A 189 -12.64 -11.51 10.77
CA VAL A 189 -12.72 -12.18 12.07
C VAL A 189 -14.08 -12.88 12.24
N GLU A 190 -15.17 -12.16 12.01
CA GLU A 190 -16.54 -12.69 12.11
C GLU A 190 -16.78 -13.88 11.15
N ASN A 191 -16.28 -13.82 9.91
CA ASN A 191 -16.40 -14.90 8.93
C ASN A 191 -15.78 -16.21 9.45
N VAL A 192 -14.66 -16.13 10.15
CA VAL A 192 -13.97 -17.30 10.73
C VAL A 192 -14.68 -17.77 11.98
N LEU A 193 -15.07 -16.86 12.89
CA LEU A 193 -15.74 -17.20 14.13
C LEU A 193 -17.09 -17.89 13.88
N ALA A 194 -17.82 -17.48 12.85
CA ALA A 194 -19.09 -18.13 12.45
C ALA A 194 -18.91 -19.63 12.14
N LYS A 195 -17.71 -20.05 11.72
CA LYS A 195 -17.35 -21.45 11.42
C LYS A 195 -16.64 -22.15 12.58
N ASN A 196 -16.37 -21.44 13.67
CA ASN A 196 -15.63 -21.93 14.83
C ASN A 196 -16.36 -21.60 16.12
N PRO A 197 -17.58 -22.14 16.37
CA PRO A 197 -18.45 -21.78 17.50
C PRO A 197 -17.86 -22.15 18.86
N GLN A 198 -16.81 -22.99 18.92
CA GLN A 198 -16.09 -23.30 20.16
C GLN A 198 -15.26 -22.14 20.68
N ILE A 199 -14.91 -21.16 19.83
CA ILE A 199 -14.11 -20.00 20.21
C ILE A 199 -14.98 -18.98 20.95
N LYS A 200 -14.49 -18.52 22.11
CA LYS A 200 -15.15 -17.52 22.96
C LYS A 200 -14.40 -16.21 22.88
N VAL A 201 -14.98 -15.22 22.24
CA VAL A 201 -14.47 -13.85 22.28
C VAL A 201 -14.81 -13.25 23.64
N VAL A 202 -13.81 -13.06 24.50
CA VAL A 202 -13.98 -12.52 25.85
C VAL A 202 -13.88 -11.00 25.90
N SER A 203 -13.28 -10.38 24.87
CA SER A 203 -13.14 -8.93 24.74
C SER A 203 -12.99 -8.54 23.27
N THR A 204 -13.68 -7.46 22.90
CA THR A 204 -13.49 -6.75 21.64
C THR A 204 -13.42 -5.26 21.95
N GLN A 205 -12.23 -4.65 21.87
CA GLN A 205 -12.03 -3.26 22.23
C GLN A 205 -11.17 -2.52 21.22
N ALA A 206 -11.40 -1.22 21.08
CA ALA A 206 -10.65 -0.35 20.20
C ALA A 206 -9.53 0.37 20.98
N ALA A 207 -8.32 0.27 20.46
CA ALA A 207 -7.16 1.00 20.97
C ALA A 207 -6.80 2.22 20.09
N ASP A 208 -7.59 2.51 19.04
CA ASP A 208 -7.47 3.70 18.18
C ASP A 208 -6.06 3.90 17.58
N TRP A 209 -5.38 2.82 17.22
CA TRP A 209 -4.01 2.79 16.71
C TRP A 209 -2.94 3.22 17.73
N ASP A 210 -3.28 3.28 19.03
CA ASP A 210 -2.41 3.71 20.10
C ASP A 210 -1.86 2.52 20.91
N ALA A 211 -0.54 2.38 20.96
CA ALA A 211 0.12 1.28 21.67
C ALA A 211 -0.06 1.33 23.18
N ALA A 212 -0.14 2.51 23.78
CA ALA A 212 -0.35 2.63 25.23
C ALA A 212 -1.77 2.21 25.62
N LYS A 213 -2.78 2.57 24.80
CA LYS A 213 -4.15 2.08 24.96
C LYS A 213 -4.23 0.58 24.78
N ALA A 214 -3.63 0.02 23.73
CA ALA A 214 -3.58 -1.42 23.49
C ALA A 214 -2.98 -2.17 24.67
N LYS A 215 -1.87 -1.66 25.24
CA LYS A 215 -1.26 -2.21 26.45
C LYS A 215 -2.23 -2.22 27.63
N ALA A 216 -2.85 -1.09 27.96
CA ALA A 216 -3.76 -0.96 29.10
C ALA A 216 -5.00 -1.87 28.97
N LEU A 217 -5.59 -1.94 27.77
CA LEU A 217 -6.70 -2.84 27.46
C LEU A 217 -6.28 -4.30 27.64
N THR A 218 -5.16 -4.69 27.06
CA THR A 218 -4.65 -6.07 27.14
C THR A 218 -4.33 -6.47 28.58
N GLN A 219 -3.70 -5.61 29.39
CA GLN A 219 -3.47 -5.88 30.81
C GLN A 219 -4.77 -6.19 31.57
N THR A 220 -5.84 -5.44 31.27
CA THR A 220 -7.15 -5.65 31.88
C THR A 220 -7.75 -7.00 31.46
N VAL A 221 -7.69 -7.31 30.16
CA VAL A 221 -8.21 -8.58 29.60
C VAL A 221 -7.47 -9.79 30.19
N LEU A 222 -6.13 -9.73 30.29
CA LEU A 222 -5.32 -10.81 30.85
C LEU A 222 -5.58 -11.05 32.35
N LYS A 223 -5.83 -9.98 33.15
CA LYS A 223 -6.21 -10.12 34.53
C LYS A 223 -7.57 -10.81 34.72
N GLN A 224 -8.51 -10.51 33.83
CA GLN A 224 -9.87 -11.09 33.88
C GLN A 224 -9.92 -12.51 33.29
N ASN A 225 -8.99 -12.83 32.40
CA ASN A 225 -8.93 -14.10 31.65
C ASN A 225 -7.50 -14.66 31.69
N PRO A 226 -7.02 -15.21 32.83
CA PRO A 226 -5.65 -15.71 32.97
C PRO A 226 -5.36 -16.92 32.08
N ASP A 227 -6.40 -17.55 31.53
CA ASP A 227 -6.36 -18.67 30.60
C ASP A 227 -6.58 -18.25 29.13
N LEU A 228 -6.48 -16.93 28.82
CA LEU A 228 -6.59 -16.45 27.45
C LEU A 228 -5.58 -17.18 26.53
N CYS A 229 -6.01 -17.68 25.39
CA CYS A 229 -5.14 -18.45 24.49
C CYS A 229 -4.66 -17.66 23.28
N GLY A 230 -5.34 -16.57 22.89
CA GLY A 230 -4.91 -15.79 21.73
C GLY A 230 -5.53 -14.40 21.65
N ILE A 231 -4.87 -13.55 20.87
CA ILE A 231 -5.30 -12.18 20.57
C ILE A 231 -5.19 -11.95 19.07
N VAL A 232 -6.24 -11.39 18.48
CA VAL A 232 -6.22 -10.84 17.12
C VAL A 232 -6.03 -9.34 17.24
N GLY A 233 -4.85 -8.85 16.88
CA GLY A 233 -4.50 -7.45 16.85
C GLY A 233 -4.54 -6.91 15.42
N PHE A 234 -4.87 -5.64 15.23
CA PHE A 234 -5.17 -5.12 13.90
C PHE A 234 -4.02 -4.35 13.27
N TRP A 235 -2.98 -4.00 14.02
CA TRP A 235 -1.80 -3.33 13.48
C TRP A 235 -0.58 -3.49 14.39
N ASP A 236 0.55 -3.90 13.83
CA ASP A 236 1.80 -4.18 14.54
C ASP A 236 2.32 -2.99 15.36
N GLY A 237 2.25 -1.76 14.79
CA GLY A 237 2.65 -0.54 15.51
C GLY A 237 1.82 -0.27 16.77
N MET A 238 0.57 -0.68 16.82
CA MET A 238 -0.29 -0.64 18.01
C MET A 238 -0.03 -1.85 18.90
N ASP A 239 0.15 -3.03 18.32
CA ASP A 239 0.25 -4.31 19.03
C ASP A 239 1.60 -4.54 19.72
N ILE A 240 2.60 -3.66 19.52
CA ILE A 240 3.76 -3.60 20.42
C ILE A 240 3.32 -3.35 21.87
N GLY A 241 2.21 -2.61 22.09
CA GLY A 241 1.60 -2.43 23.40
C GLY A 241 0.93 -3.72 23.91
N THR A 242 0.19 -4.42 23.05
CA THR A 242 -0.40 -5.74 23.33
C THR A 242 0.69 -6.74 23.73
N ALA A 243 1.78 -6.83 22.95
CA ALA A 243 2.92 -7.71 23.23
C ALA A 243 3.61 -7.36 24.57
N ALA A 244 3.76 -6.07 24.88
CA ALA A 244 4.34 -5.63 26.14
C ALA A 244 3.48 -6.08 27.33
N ALA A 245 2.14 -5.99 27.24
CA ALA A 245 1.24 -6.47 28.30
C ALA A 245 1.32 -7.99 28.49
N ILE A 246 1.39 -8.77 27.41
CA ILE A 246 1.57 -10.22 27.44
C ILE A 246 2.90 -10.58 28.12
N LYS A 247 3.99 -9.86 27.78
CA LYS A 247 5.32 -10.07 28.38
C LYS A 247 5.33 -9.74 29.87
N GLU A 248 4.75 -8.61 30.28
CA GLU A 248 4.67 -8.21 31.69
C GLU A 248 3.84 -9.18 32.54
N ALA A 249 2.84 -9.83 31.94
CA ALA A 249 2.06 -10.88 32.60
C ALA A 249 2.77 -12.25 32.66
N GLY A 250 3.97 -12.40 32.07
CA GLY A 250 4.68 -13.68 31.99
C GLY A 250 4.02 -14.72 31.08
N LEU A 251 3.27 -14.26 30.07
CA LEU A 251 2.46 -15.10 29.18
C LEU A 251 3.00 -15.18 27.75
N THR A 252 4.23 -14.68 27.50
CA THR A 252 4.92 -14.84 26.21
C THR A 252 5.01 -16.33 25.86
N GLY A 253 4.62 -16.70 24.63
CA GLY A 253 4.55 -18.08 24.14
C GLY A 253 3.36 -18.91 24.67
N LYS A 254 2.54 -18.35 25.57
CA LYS A 254 1.29 -18.96 26.06
C LYS A 254 0.06 -18.37 25.38
N VAL A 255 0.02 -17.04 25.25
CA VAL A 255 -0.99 -16.28 24.49
C VAL A 255 -0.44 -16.04 23.10
N PHE A 256 -1.12 -16.54 22.07
CA PHE A 256 -0.75 -16.34 20.68
C PHE A 256 -1.20 -14.96 20.21
N LEU A 257 -0.27 -14.14 19.72
CA LEU A 257 -0.59 -12.81 19.16
C LEU A 257 -0.40 -12.80 17.65
N ALA A 258 -1.53 -12.67 16.92
CA ALA A 258 -1.53 -12.41 15.50
C ALA A 258 -1.77 -10.92 15.24
N THR A 259 -0.94 -10.31 14.41
CA THR A 259 -1.04 -8.91 14.01
C THR A 259 -0.81 -8.73 12.51
N SER A 260 -0.80 -7.51 12.02
CA SER A 260 -0.49 -7.20 10.63
C SER A 260 0.18 -5.82 10.53
N GLY A 261 1.05 -5.65 9.54
CA GLY A 261 1.78 -4.41 9.40
C GLY A 261 2.50 -4.22 8.07
N GLY A 262 3.43 -3.30 8.04
CA GLY A 262 4.15 -2.94 6.82
C GLY A 262 5.21 -3.94 6.36
N GLY A 263 5.63 -4.85 7.22
CA GLY A 263 6.67 -5.84 6.93
C GLY A 263 8.10 -5.29 6.99
N GLU A 264 8.32 -4.19 7.73
CA GLU A 264 9.65 -3.61 7.94
C GLU A 264 10.47 -4.47 8.90
N GLN A 265 11.79 -4.49 8.72
CA GLN A 265 12.71 -5.35 9.47
C GLN A 265 12.56 -5.21 10.98
N LYS A 266 12.57 -3.99 11.52
CA LYS A 266 12.50 -3.73 12.96
C LYS A 266 11.08 -3.87 13.50
N GLY A 267 10.10 -3.38 12.75
CA GLY A 267 8.69 -3.40 13.13
C GLY A 267 8.07 -4.79 13.05
N THR A 268 8.54 -5.64 12.17
CA THR A 268 7.97 -6.97 11.93
C THR A 268 8.95 -8.09 12.25
N CYS A 269 10.00 -8.33 11.43
CA CYS A 269 10.86 -9.50 11.56
C CYS A 269 11.59 -9.59 12.90
N ASP A 270 12.11 -8.48 13.41
CA ASP A 270 12.84 -8.47 14.67
C ASP A 270 11.90 -8.71 15.87
N LEU A 271 10.67 -8.20 15.82
CA LEU A 271 9.65 -8.44 16.85
C LEU A 271 9.13 -9.88 16.84
N VAL A 272 8.94 -10.47 15.65
CA VAL A 272 8.56 -11.89 15.52
C VAL A 272 9.71 -12.78 16.05
N LYS A 273 10.97 -12.50 15.69
CA LYS A 273 12.14 -13.23 16.23
C LYS A 273 12.23 -13.13 17.74
N ALA A 274 11.96 -11.96 18.29
CA ALA A 274 11.95 -11.74 19.75
C ALA A 274 10.76 -12.41 20.47
N GLY A 275 9.79 -12.96 19.74
CA GLY A 275 8.57 -13.57 20.28
C GLY A 275 7.56 -12.55 20.79
N SER A 276 7.61 -11.31 20.32
CA SER A 276 6.61 -10.28 20.59
C SER A 276 5.33 -10.57 19.81
N PHE A 277 5.47 -11.03 18.57
CA PHE A 277 4.37 -11.50 17.71
C PHE A 277 4.61 -12.96 17.33
N ASP A 278 3.55 -13.76 17.23
CA ASP A 278 3.62 -15.13 16.73
C ASP A 278 3.36 -15.19 15.23
N LEU A 279 2.52 -14.29 14.73
CA LEU A 279 2.24 -14.05 13.31
C LEU A 279 2.12 -12.55 13.05
N ASP A 280 2.80 -12.07 12.03
CA ASP A 280 2.57 -10.76 11.44
C ASP A 280 2.27 -10.93 9.94
N LEU A 281 1.16 -10.37 9.47
CA LEU A 281 0.79 -10.36 8.06
C LEU A 281 1.28 -9.06 7.41
N SER A 282 2.40 -9.13 6.71
CA SER A 282 2.96 -7.98 6.00
C SER A 282 2.11 -7.60 4.80
N TYR A 283 1.83 -6.30 4.66
CA TYR A 283 1.17 -5.69 3.48
C TYR A 283 2.10 -5.51 2.29
N ASP A 284 3.39 -5.80 2.44
CA ASP A 284 4.43 -5.57 1.45
C ASP A 284 4.47 -4.11 0.97
N VAL A 285 4.88 -3.21 1.85
CA VAL A 285 4.97 -1.76 1.60
C VAL A 285 5.75 -1.40 0.34
N PRO A 286 6.90 -2.03 0.02
CA PRO A 286 7.59 -1.77 -1.23
C PRO A 286 6.74 -2.06 -2.48
N THR A 287 6.02 -3.18 -2.49
CA THR A 287 5.10 -3.52 -3.59
C THR A 287 3.92 -2.54 -3.65
N GLN A 288 3.36 -2.12 -2.50
CA GLN A 288 2.34 -1.07 -2.49
C GLN A 288 2.85 0.24 -3.09
N ALA A 289 4.05 0.66 -2.72
CA ALA A 289 4.66 1.88 -3.25
C ALA A 289 4.90 1.79 -4.77
N SER A 290 5.44 0.68 -5.28
CA SER A 290 5.62 0.44 -6.71
C SER A 290 4.28 0.42 -7.46
N ASN A 291 3.26 -0.21 -6.91
CA ASN A 291 1.91 -0.24 -7.50
C ASN A 291 1.29 1.17 -7.57
N MET A 292 1.44 1.99 -6.51
CA MET A 292 1.00 3.39 -6.53
C MET A 292 1.72 4.18 -7.61
N ALA A 293 3.05 4.07 -7.69
CA ALA A 293 3.85 4.78 -8.68
C ALA A 293 3.51 4.34 -10.12
N ALA A 294 3.32 3.05 -10.34
CA ALA A 294 2.86 2.53 -11.64
C ALA A 294 1.47 3.08 -12.00
N MET A 295 0.54 3.10 -11.05
CA MET A 295 -0.79 3.66 -11.23
C MET A 295 -0.73 5.16 -11.56
N VAL A 296 0.10 5.94 -10.85
CA VAL A 296 0.34 7.36 -11.15
C VAL A 296 0.80 7.54 -12.59
N LYS A 297 1.85 6.80 -13.00
CA LYS A 297 2.40 6.87 -14.37
C LYS A 297 1.34 6.51 -15.41
N TRP A 298 0.56 5.47 -15.16
CA TRP A 298 -0.50 5.02 -16.06
C TRP A 298 -1.62 6.05 -16.22
N LEU A 299 -2.11 6.61 -15.11
CA LEU A 299 -3.18 7.61 -15.10
C LEU A 299 -2.79 8.88 -15.84
N VAL A 300 -1.58 9.39 -15.57
CA VAL A 300 -1.09 10.65 -16.16
C VAL A 300 -0.88 10.51 -17.67
N GLN A 301 -0.48 9.32 -18.15
CA GLN A 301 -0.33 9.06 -19.60
C GLN A 301 -1.65 8.78 -20.29
N GLY A 302 -2.57 8.10 -19.63
CA GLY A 302 -3.77 7.54 -20.25
C GLY A 302 -4.84 8.58 -20.59
N GLY A 303 -4.80 9.78 -19.99
CA GLY A 303 -5.72 10.87 -20.29
C GLY A 303 -7.19 10.56 -19.98
N LEU A 304 -7.48 9.51 -19.22
CA LEU A 304 -8.83 9.19 -18.78
C LEU A 304 -9.34 10.28 -17.83
N LYS A 305 -10.62 10.57 -17.89
CA LYS A 305 -11.21 11.50 -16.91
C LYS A 305 -11.08 10.91 -15.50
N PRO A 306 -10.62 11.68 -14.49
CA PRO A 306 -10.62 11.24 -13.11
C PRO A 306 -11.97 10.68 -12.67
N GLY A 307 -11.95 9.58 -11.92
CA GLY A 307 -13.17 8.88 -11.49
C GLY A 307 -13.90 8.06 -12.55
N ALA A 308 -13.53 8.14 -13.84
CA ALA A 308 -14.16 7.36 -14.91
C ALA A 308 -13.84 5.86 -14.81
N ALA A 309 -12.62 5.51 -14.38
CA ALA A 309 -12.24 4.14 -14.06
C ALA A 309 -11.98 4.05 -12.55
N LYS A 310 -12.40 2.94 -11.93
CA LYS A 310 -12.20 2.66 -10.50
C LYS A 310 -11.37 1.40 -10.37
N GLN A 311 -10.06 1.58 -10.36
CA GLN A 311 -9.10 0.48 -10.33
C GLN A 311 -8.78 0.08 -8.90
N ASN A 312 -8.61 -1.21 -8.66
CA ASN A 312 -8.25 -1.73 -7.34
C ASN A 312 -7.06 -2.68 -7.49
N ILE A 313 -6.01 -2.42 -6.71
CA ILE A 313 -4.85 -3.29 -6.61
C ILE A 313 -4.75 -3.75 -5.15
N TYR A 314 -4.97 -5.04 -4.93
CA TYR A 314 -4.71 -5.69 -3.65
C TYR A 314 -3.30 -6.30 -3.69
N THR A 315 -2.48 -5.96 -2.71
CA THR A 315 -1.16 -6.57 -2.55
C THR A 315 -1.27 -7.92 -1.85
N THR A 316 -0.43 -8.85 -2.25
CA THR A 316 -0.35 -10.16 -1.61
C THR A 316 0.18 -10.02 -0.18
N LEU A 317 -0.49 -10.68 0.77
CA LEU A 317 -0.04 -10.71 2.15
C LEU A 317 1.12 -11.70 2.32
N ILE A 318 2.17 -11.28 3.01
CA ILE A 318 3.33 -12.11 3.35
C ILE A 318 3.23 -12.50 4.83
N PRO A 319 2.95 -13.77 5.16
CA PRO A 319 2.96 -14.21 6.55
C PRO A 319 4.40 -14.24 7.08
N VAL A 320 4.64 -13.53 8.19
CA VAL A 320 5.92 -13.53 8.89
C VAL A 320 5.75 -14.27 10.21
N THR A 321 6.50 -15.35 10.37
CA THR A 321 6.53 -16.21 11.56
C THR A 321 7.96 -16.45 11.99
N LYS A 322 8.18 -17.12 13.12
CA LYS A 322 9.55 -17.50 13.56
C LYS A 322 10.32 -18.32 12.53
N ASP A 323 9.62 -19.09 11.70
CA ASP A 323 10.25 -19.98 10.72
C ASP A 323 10.90 -19.24 9.54
N ASN A 324 10.43 -18.01 9.26
CA ASN A 324 10.91 -17.23 8.12
C ASN A 324 11.44 -15.82 8.46
N ALA A 325 11.18 -15.30 9.65
CA ALA A 325 11.60 -13.95 10.05
C ALA A 325 13.12 -13.71 9.96
N SER A 326 13.93 -14.77 9.96
CA SER A 326 15.41 -14.68 9.81
C SER A 326 15.89 -14.89 8.37
N LYS A 327 15.00 -15.18 7.42
CA LYS A 327 15.37 -15.38 6.02
C LYS A 327 15.49 -14.04 5.30
N ASP A 328 16.54 -13.90 4.49
CA ASP A 328 16.73 -12.69 3.68
C ASP A 328 15.54 -12.49 2.74
N GLY A 329 15.11 -11.23 2.64
CA GLY A 329 13.98 -10.84 1.78
C GLY A 329 12.59 -11.06 2.39
N THR A 330 12.47 -11.65 3.60
CA THR A 330 11.16 -11.76 4.28
C THR A 330 10.63 -10.39 4.69
N CYS A 331 11.50 -9.53 5.24
CA CYS A 331 11.17 -8.16 5.58
C CYS A 331 12.02 -7.17 4.80
N TRP A 332 11.43 -6.06 4.43
CA TRP A 332 12.15 -4.96 3.81
C TRP A 332 12.82 -4.07 4.89
N LYS A 333 13.75 -3.23 4.46
CA LYS A 333 14.46 -2.32 5.35
C LYS A 333 14.18 -0.90 4.96
N LEU A 334 13.79 -0.09 5.95
CA LEU A 334 13.72 1.34 5.77
C LEU A 334 15.12 1.88 5.47
N ALA A 335 15.27 2.71 4.45
CA ALA A 335 16.54 3.35 4.17
C ALA A 335 16.97 4.19 5.38
N THR A 336 18.12 3.85 5.97
CA THR A 336 18.73 4.70 7.01
C THR A 336 19.17 6.00 6.35
N LYS A 337 18.71 7.13 6.90
CA LYS A 337 19.19 8.46 6.50
C LYS A 337 20.63 8.67 6.96
#